data_51fa7f9f8e6fb4b6d6100ed050bddbbb
#
_entry.id   51fa7f9f8e6fb4b6d6100ed050bddbbb
#
_cell.length_a   1.000
_cell.length_b   1.000
_cell.length_c   1.000
_cell.angle_alpha   90.00
_cell.angle_beta   90.00
_cell.angle_gamma   90.00
#
_symmetry.space_group_name_H-M   'P 1'
#
loop_
_entity.id
_entity.type
_entity.pdbx_description
1 polymer ?
#
loop_
_entity_poly.entity_id
_entity_poly.type
_entity_poly.pdbx_seq_one_letter_code
_entity_poly.pdbx_strand_id
1 'polypeptide(L)'
;IARSRKHIEKYYNTNAIGKFPERLKPISVRPCLTDLNNAINYNEIYEQLIQLSLCVYMPSNYIFASKIQKYQELTHNKGENLTQRGREQGICRLMSINLLKRLESSVHSFQLTLMRIKKLIDGTIQSIDQFERSGHADLDIYDMAGDDFDMDDENTDFFTVGKKVKIDLADMDWKSWRTELRKDAEILELLTFMVADITPQHDTKLQELFQLLSEKIEHPINAGNRKVLIFSAFSDTAEYLFDNVSAFVKQKYGLNTAVITGSIDGRTTIKGFKATLNNVLTCFSPRSKDKAALMPD
;
A
#
# COMPACT_ATOMS: atom_id res chain seq x y z
N ILE A 1 10.92 22.45 17.88
CA ILE A 1 12.33 22.16 18.20
C ILE A 1 12.38 20.74 18.75
N ALA A 2 13.00 19.81 18.00
CA ALA A 2 13.19 18.45 18.49
C ALA A 2 14.30 18.41 19.52
N ARG A 3 14.03 17.86 20.70
CA ARG A 3 15.04 17.67 21.76
C ARG A 3 15.38 16.19 21.85
N SER A 4 16.65 15.86 21.75
CA SER A 4 17.10 14.47 21.93
C SER A 4 17.05 14.08 23.41
N ARG A 5 16.89 12.76 23.69
CA ARG A 5 16.95 12.21 25.05
C ARG A 5 18.19 12.68 25.81
N LYS A 6 19.38 12.66 25.16
CA LYS A 6 20.62 13.17 25.74
C LYS A 6 20.56 14.65 26.15
N HIS A 7 19.85 15.49 25.38
CA HIS A 7 19.62 16.89 25.73
C HIS A 7 18.75 17.03 26.97
N ILE A 8 17.68 16.23 27.06
CA ILE A 8 16.76 16.26 28.19
C ILE A 8 17.49 15.80 29.46
N GLU A 9 18.24 14.69 29.39
CA GLU A 9 19.03 14.17 30.52
C GLU A 9 20.10 15.14 31.01
N LYS A 10 20.67 15.94 30.08
CA LYS A 10 21.74 16.90 30.41
C LYS A 10 21.23 18.21 31.03
N TYR A 11 20.08 18.71 30.58
CA TYR A 11 19.64 20.06 30.89
C TYR A 11 18.39 20.15 31.78
N TYR A 12 17.73 19.03 32.04
CA TYR A 12 16.51 18.98 32.85
C TYR A 12 16.69 18.06 34.05
N ASN A 13 15.99 18.40 35.15
CA ASN A 13 15.98 17.55 36.34
C ASN A 13 15.21 16.26 36.06
N THR A 14 15.94 15.15 35.80
CA THR A 14 15.37 13.85 35.50
C THR A 14 14.59 13.24 36.67
N ASN A 15 14.80 13.69 37.89
CA ASN A 15 14.02 13.23 39.05
C ASN A 15 12.56 13.69 39.00
N ALA A 16 12.29 14.84 38.36
CA ALA A 16 10.92 15.37 38.18
C ALA A 16 10.24 14.74 36.93
N ILE A 17 11.01 14.34 35.92
CA ILE A 17 10.50 13.81 34.66
C ILE A 17 10.32 12.29 34.75
N GLY A 18 11.03 11.62 35.63
CA GLY A 18 11.10 10.16 35.73
C GLY A 18 12.17 9.54 34.84
N LYS A 19 12.42 8.26 35.03
CA LYS A 19 13.41 7.49 34.26
C LYS A 19 12.89 7.20 32.85
N PHE A 20 13.70 7.48 31.83
CA PHE A 20 13.35 7.09 30.47
C PHE A 20 13.28 5.56 30.33
N PRO A 21 12.34 5.04 29.54
CA PRO A 21 12.24 3.61 29.31
C PRO A 21 13.50 3.06 28.61
N GLU A 22 13.83 1.82 28.92
CA GLU A 22 14.90 1.10 28.27
C GLU A 22 14.61 0.92 26.77
N ARG A 23 15.64 0.98 25.95
CA ARG A 23 15.57 0.75 24.49
C ARG A 23 16.59 -0.29 24.08
N LEU A 24 16.12 -1.30 23.40
CA LEU A 24 16.98 -2.25 22.72
C LEU A 24 17.43 -1.71 21.36
N LYS A 25 18.45 -2.33 20.81
CA LYS A 25 18.85 -2.08 19.42
C LYS A 25 17.77 -2.60 18.46
N PRO A 26 17.54 -1.90 17.33
CA PRO A 26 16.66 -2.43 16.28
C PRO A 26 17.13 -3.80 15.80
N ILE A 27 16.18 -4.70 15.58
CA ILE A 27 16.41 -6.04 15.02
C ILE A 27 15.73 -6.07 13.66
N SER A 28 16.44 -6.55 12.63
CA SER A 28 15.86 -6.81 11.32
C SER A 28 15.47 -8.28 11.24
N VAL A 29 14.20 -8.54 10.99
CA VAL A 29 13.66 -9.88 10.75
C VAL A 29 13.30 -10.00 9.28
N ARG A 30 13.74 -11.07 8.62
CA ARG A 30 13.53 -11.31 7.18
C ARG A 30 12.95 -12.72 6.99
N PRO A 31 11.65 -12.91 7.23
CA PRO A 31 11.00 -14.19 7.03
C PRO A 31 10.98 -14.57 5.54
N CYS A 32 10.85 -15.87 5.26
CA CYS A 32 10.49 -16.36 3.93
C CYS A 32 9.13 -15.79 3.51
N LEU A 33 8.72 -16.00 2.27
CA LEU A 33 7.40 -15.55 1.81
C LEU A 33 6.28 -16.40 2.46
N THR A 34 6.48 -17.71 2.53
CA THR A 34 5.52 -18.69 3.05
C THR A 34 6.24 -19.94 3.56
N ASP A 35 5.54 -20.74 4.35
CA ASP A 35 5.99 -22.04 4.88
C ASP A 35 5.47 -23.24 4.06
N LEU A 36 4.70 -22.99 3.00
CA LEU A 36 4.19 -24.06 2.13
C LEU A 36 5.33 -24.80 1.44
N ASN A 37 5.30 -26.13 1.48
CA ASN A 37 6.21 -26.99 0.71
C ASN A 37 5.96 -26.81 -0.79
N ASN A 38 6.98 -26.60 -1.59
CA ASN A 38 6.97 -26.12 -2.99
C ASN A 38 6.67 -24.63 -3.10
N ALA A 39 7.02 -23.91 -2.08
CA ALA A 39 6.69 -22.51 -1.95
C ALA A 39 7.50 -21.67 -2.93
N ILE A 40 6.78 -20.84 -3.59
CA ILE A 40 7.24 -19.70 -4.34
C ILE A 40 8.06 -18.79 -3.43
N ASN A 41 9.18 -18.33 -3.93
CA ASN A 41 10.04 -17.38 -3.24
C ASN A 41 9.98 -16.00 -3.88
N TYR A 42 10.56 -15.01 -3.19
CA TYR A 42 10.60 -13.63 -3.69
C TYR A 42 11.25 -13.50 -5.06
N ASN A 43 12.27 -14.32 -5.38
CA ASN A 43 12.97 -14.23 -6.67
C ASN A 43 12.10 -14.70 -7.82
N GLU A 44 11.34 -15.78 -7.64
CA GLU A 44 10.43 -16.30 -8.67
C GLU A 44 9.32 -15.28 -8.99
N ILE A 45 8.76 -14.63 -7.97
CA ILE A 45 7.80 -13.54 -8.18
C ILE A 45 8.46 -12.38 -8.89
N TYR A 46 9.68 -12.00 -8.49
CA TYR A 46 10.42 -10.92 -9.12
C TYR A 46 10.69 -11.18 -10.60
N GLU A 47 11.05 -12.41 -10.97
CA GLU A 47 11.28 -12.81 -12.37
C GLU A 47 10.02 -12.64 -13.24
N GLN A 48 8.83 -12.82 -12.68
CA GLN A 48 7.58 -12.54 -13.39
C GLN A 48 7.27 -11.03 -13.43
N LEU A 49 7.49 -10.32 -12.30
CA LEU A 49 7.23 -8.88 -12.23
C LEU A 49 8.04 -8.06 -13.24
N ILE A 50 9.29 -8.44 -13.50
CA ILE A 50 10.12 -7.71 -14.48
C ILE A 50 9.67 -7.92 -15.94
N GLN A 51 8.80 -8.90 -16.21
CA GLN A 51 8.23 -9.13 -17.53
C GLN A 51 7.01 -8.25 -17.82
N LEU A 52 6.41 -7.65 -16.78
CA LEU A 52 5.28 -6.74 -16.93
C LEU A 52 5.70 -5.46 -17.65
N SER A 53 5.03 -5.16 -18.74
CA SER A 53 5.21 -3.89 -19.45
C SER A 53 4.43 -2.75 -18.81
N LEU A 54 3.34 -3.08 -18.09
CA LEU A 54 2.38 -2.15 -17.52
C LEU A 54 1.89 -1.10 -18.54
N CYS A 55 1.68 -1.55 -19.77
CA CYS A 55 1.36 -0.72 -20.93
C CYS A 55 0.00 0.00 -20.77
N VAL A 56 -0.85 -0.43 -19.86
CA VAL A 56 -2.09 0.25 -19.49
C VAL A 56 -1.83 1.68 -19.00
N TYR A 57 -0.68 1.93 -18.37
CA TYR A 57 -0.26 3.26 -17.90
C TYR A 57 0.49 4.08 -18.96
N MET A 58 0.71 3.53 -20.16
CA MET A 58 1.46 4.20 -21.24
C MET A 58 0.68 4.23 -22.58
N PRO A 59 -0.59 4.64 -22.59
CA PRO A 59 -1.40 4.68 -23.81
C PRO A 59 -0.82 5.56 -24.91
N SER A 60 -0.10 6.64 -24.56
CA SER A 60 0.53 7.52 -25.56
C SER A 60 1.57 6.85 -26.43
N ASN A 61 2.13 5.70 -26.02
CA ASN A 61 3.06 4.94 -26.84
C ASN A 61 2.40 4.33 -28.09
N TYR A 62 1.08 4.19 -28.09
CA TYR A 62 0.29 3.60 -29.16
C TYR A 62 -0.43 4.62 -30.02
N ILE A 63 -0.28 5.94 -29.79
CA ILE A 63 -0.83 6.99 -30.62
C ILE A 63 -0.06 6.99 -31.95
N PHE A 64 -0.79 7.03 -33.08
CA PHE A 64 -0.17 7.16 -34.39
C PHE A 64 0.67 8.43 -34.49
N ALA A 65 1.85 8.34 -35.10
CA ALA A 65 2.80 9.46 -35.21
C ALA A 65 2.15 10.74 -35.81
N SER A 66 1.23 10.56 -36.76
CA SER A 66 0.47 11.67 -37.36
C SER A 66 -0.52 12.37 -36.42
N LYS A 67 -0.82 11.79 -35.27
CA LYS A 67 -1.81 12.27 -34.30
C LYS A 67 -1.18 12.80 -33.01
N ILE A 68 0.09 12.55 -32.79
CA ILE A 68 0.80 12.93 -31.54
C ILE A 68 0.67 14.44 -31.27
N GLN A 69 0.80 15.28 -32.31
CA GLN A 69 0.76 16.73 -32.15
C GLN A 69 -0.58 17.21 -31.56
N LYS A 70 -1.72 16.60 -31.97
CA LYS A 70 -3.06 16.87 -31.42
C LYS A 70 -3.10 16.74 -29.88
N TYR A 71 -2.43 15.73 -29.34
CA TYR A 71 -2.43 15.45 -27.90
C TYR A 71 -1.37 16.25 -27.14
N GLN A 72 -0.25 16.59 -27.77
CA GLN A 72 0.75 17.49 -27.21
C GLN A 72 0.22 18.90 -26.98
N GLU A 73 -0.54 19.45 -27.92
CA GLU A 73 -1.15 20.77 -27.80
C GLU A 73 -2.18 20.83 -26.65
N LEU A 74 -2.89 19.73 -26.37
CA LEU A 74 -3.86 19.63 -25.28
C LEU A 74 -3.21 19.57 -23.89
N THR A 75 -1.95 19.13 -23.82
CA THR A 75 -1.21 18.95 -22.56
C THR A 75 -0.33 20.14 -22.18
N HIS A 76 -0.05 21.06 -23.13
CA HIS A 76 0.78 22.23 -22.86
C HIS A 76 0.05 23.25 -21.98
N ASN A 77 0.20 23.12 -20.66
CA ASN A 77 0.01 24.24 -19.76
C ASN A 77 1.31 25.05 -19.67
N LYS A 78 1.23 26.39 -19.82
CA LYS A 78 2.38 27.28 -19.61
C LYS A 78 2.96 27.05 -18.20
N GLY A 79 4.11 26.38 -18.13
CA GLY A 79 4.84 26.14 -16.87
C GLY A 79 5.13 24.67 -16.52
N GLU A 80 4.57 23.69 -17.21
CA GLU A 80 4.89 22.27 -16.96
C GLU A 80 6.00 21.78 -17.92
N ASN A 81 7.12 21.31 -17.32
CA ASN A 81 8.28 20.80 -18.06
C ASN A 81 8.17 19.32 -18.47
N LEU A 82 7.10 18.62 -18.07
CA LEU A 82 6.92 17.20 -18.33
C LEU A 82 5.93 16.96 -19.48
N THR A 83 6.39 16.23 -20.50
CA THR A 83 5.51 15.74 -21.57
C THR A 83 4.57 14.64 -21.05
N GLN A 84 3.40 14.45 -21.70
CA GLN A 84 2.46 13.36 -21.38
C GLN A 84 3.17 12.00 -21.33
N ARG A 85 3.99 11.70 -22.34
CA ARG A 85 4.78 10.46 -22.41
C ARG A 85 5.76 10.32 -21.24
N GLY A 86 6.43 11.40 -20.85
CA GLY A 86 7.35 11.37 -19.69
C GLY A 86 6.62 11.12 -18.38
N ARG A 87 5.39 11.64 -18.23
CA ARG A 87 4.54 11.38 -17.07
C ARG A 87 4.11 9.92 -17.03
N GLU A 88 3.60 9.36 -18.12
CA GLU A 88 3.20 7.97 -18.22
C GLU A 88 4.35 7.00 -17.91
N GLN A 89 5.56 7.29 -18.42
CA GLN A 89 6.76 6.52 -18.09
C GLN A 89 7.10 6.58 -16.59
N GLY A 90 6.94 7.77 -15.99
CA GLY A 90 7.11 7.95 -14.55
C GLY A 90 6.12 7.10 -13.74
N ILE A 91 4.85 7.11 -14.11
CA ILE A 91 3.79 6.30 -13.48
C ILE A 91 4.10 4.81 -13.61
N CYS A 92 4.42 4.33 -14.81
CA CYS A 92 4.77 2.93 -15.04
C CYS A 92 5.93 2.46 -14.14
N ARG A 93 6.99 3.26 -14.05
CA ARG A 93 8.16 2.98 -13.20
C ARG A 93 7.78 2.97 -11.71
N LEU A 94 6.94 3.90 -11.27
CA LEU A 94 6.43 3.94 -9.90
C LEU A 94 5.60 2.70 -9.57
N MET A 95 4.73 2.27 -10.49
CA MET A 95 3.90 1.07 -10.31
C MET A 95 4.74 -0.20 -10.19
N SER A 96 5.80 -0.34 -10.99
CA SER A 96 6.74 -1.47 -10.86
C SER A 96 7.41 -1.50 -9.49
N ILE A 97 7.87 -0.34 -8.98
CA ILE A 97 8.47 -0.22 -7.65
C ILE A 97 7.42 -0.50 -6.57
N ASN A 98 6.20 0.00 -6.75
CA ASN A 98 5.12 -0.14 -5.79
C ASN A 98 4.70 -1.60 -5.61
N LEU A 99 4.62 -2.38 -6.69
CA LEU A 99 4.37 -3.82 -6.64
C LEU A 99 5.38 -4.55 -5.75
N LEU A 100 6.67 -4.25 -5.89
CA LEU A 100 7.73 -4.83 -5.04
C LEU A 100 7.58 -4.41 -3.57
N LYS A 101 7.36 -3.12 -3.31
CA LYS A 101 7.16 -2.62 -1.95
C LYS A 101 5.93 -3.23 -1.27
N ARG A 102 4.85 -3.46 -2.02
CA ARG A 102 3.65 -4.11 -1.51
C ARG A 102 3.88 -5.57 -1.20
N LEU A 103 4.61 -6.30 -2.04
CA LEU A 103 5.03 -7.67 -1.77
C LEU A 103 5.91 -7.75 -0.50
N GLU A 104 6.84 -6.81 -0.34
CA GLU A 104 7.65 -6.69 0.88
C GLU A 104 6.81 -6.30 2.11
N SER A 105 5.73 -5.56 1.93
CA SER A 105 4.84 -5.15 3.03
C SER A 105 3.99 -6.33 3.52
N SER A 106 3.17 -6.89 2.65
CA SER A 106 2.39 -8.11 2.90
C SER A 106 1.95 -8.76 1.59
N VAL A 107 1.82 -10.10 1.59
CA VAL A 107 1.27 -10.84 0.46
C VAL A 107 -0.15 -10.39 0.15
N HIS A 108 -0.94 -10.09 1.18
CA HIS A 108 -2.31 -9.60 1.02
C HIS A 108 -2.38 -8.27 0.26
N SER A 109 -1.56 -7.28 0.65
CA SER A 109 -1.50 -5.99 -0.07
C SER A 109 -1.03 -6.16 -1.51
N PHE A 110 -0.10 -7.08 -1.76
CA PHE A 110 0.34 -7.44 -3.10
C PHE A 110 -0.78 -8.04 -3.95
N GLN A 111 -1.51 -9.04 -3.42
CA GLN A 111 -2.67 -9.66 -4.08
C GLN A 111 -3.73 -8.62 -4.47
N LEU A 112 -4.08 -7.72 -3.55
CA LEU A 112 -5.05 -6.65 -3.83
C LEU A 112 -4.59 -5.76 -4.99
N THR A 113 -3.31 -5.43 -5.04
CA THR A 113 -2.76 -4.58 -6.10
C THR A 113 -2.75 -5.30 -7.46
N LEU A 114 -2.39 -6.58 -7.49
CA LEU A 114 -2.48 -7.39 -8.72
C LEU A 114 -3.92 -7.40 -9.25
N MET A 115 -4.90 -7.62 -8.38
CA MET A 115 -6.32 -7.63 -8.77
C MET A 115 -6.79 -6.27 -9.30
N ARG A 116 -6.36 -5.15 -8.68
CA ARG A 116 -6.68 -3.79 -9.14
C ARG A 116 -6.11 -3.52 -10.53
N ILE A 117 -4.83 -3.85 -10.76
CA ILE A 117 -4.19 -3.67 -12.07
C ILE A 117 -4.85 -4.57 -13.12
N LYS A 118 -5.14 -5.83 -12.78
CA LYS A 118 -5.83 -6.75 -13.69
C LYS A 118 -7.21 -6.22 -14.08
N LYS A 119 -8.01 -5.75 -13.13
CA LYS A 119 -9.33 -5.15 -13.38
C LYS A 119 -9.24 -3.95 -14.34
N LEU A 120 -8.22 -3.08 -14.17
CA LEU A 120 -7.97 -1.95 -15.06
C LEU A 120 -7.64 -2.42 -16.49
N ILE A 121 -6.78 -3.43 -16.62
CA ILE A 121 -6.40 -4.00 -17.92
C ILE A 121 -7.61 -4.67 -18.59
N ASP A 122 -8.34 -5.50 -17.87
CA ASP A 122 -9.53 -6.20 -18.40
C ASP A 122 -10.60 -5.19 -18.86
N GLY A 123 -10.86 -4.13 -18.10
CA GLY A 123 -11.76 -3.04 -18.49
C GLY A 123 -11.29 -2.29 -19.75
N THR A 124 -9.98 -2.05 -19.85
CA THR A 124 -9.39 -1.41 -21.04
C THR A 124 -9.55 -2.31 -22.29
N ILE A 125 -9.29 -3.62 -22.17
CA ILE A 125 -9.48 -4.59 -23.26
C ILE A 125 -10.96 -4.62 -23.68
N GLN A 126 -11.90 -4.63 -22.72
CA GLN A 126 -13.33 -4.61 -23.02
C GLN A 126 -13.74 -3.36 -23.81
N SER A 127 -13.20 -2.20 -23.44
CA SER A 127 -13.46 -0.93 -24.16
C SER A 127 -12.89 -0.98 -25.58
N ILE A 128 -11.70 -1.55 -25.76
CA ILE A 128 -11.11 -1.77 -27.11
C ILE A 128 -11.97 -2.72 -27.95
N ASP A 129 -12.41 -3.84 -27.37
CA ASP A 129 -13.28 -4.81 -28.05
C ASP A 129 -14.65 -4.21 -28.42
N GLN A 130 -15.19 -3.31 -27.60
CA GLN A 130 -16.40 -2.56 -27.91
C GLN A 130 -16.16 -1.58 -29.08
N PHE A 131 -15.04 -0.85 -29.07
CA PHE A 131 -14.65 0.02 -30.17
C PHE A 131 -14.51 -0.74 -31.49
N GLU A 132 -13.89 -1.92 -31.46
CA GLU A 132 -13.75 -2.76 -32.67
C GLU A 132 -15.11 -3.15 -33.29
N ARG A 133 -16.15 -3.37 -32.43
CA ARG A 133 -17.49 -3.78 -32.86
C ARG A 133 -18.37 -2.63 -33.33
N SER A 134 -18.32 -1.49 -32.65
CA SER A 134 -19.26 -0.39 -32.81
C SER A 134 -18.65 0.87 -33.43
N GLY A 135 -17.33 0.97 -33.51
CA GLY A 135 -16.61 2.18 -33.89
C GLY A 135 -16.67 3.30 -32.83
N HIS A 136 -17.30 3.05 -31.70
CA HIS A 136 -17.42 3.99 -30.60
C HIS A 136 -17.15 3.30 -29.26
N ALA A 137 -16.24 3.84 -28.45
CA ALA A 137 -16.09 3.54 -27.05
C ALA A 137 -15.54 4.76 -26.34
N ASP A 138 -16.12 5.09 -25.18
CA ASP A 138 -15.54 6.06 -24.27
C ASP A 138 -14.47 5.32 -23.44
N LEU A 139 -13.21 5.65 -23.68
CA LEU A 139 -12.10 5.15 -22.90
C LEU A 139 -11.56 6.28 -22.03
N ASP A 140 -11.84 6.22 -20.74
CA ASP A 140 -11.23 7.07 -19.75
C ASP A 140 -10.37 6.24 -18.79
N ILE A 141 -9.15 5.94 -19.23
CA ILE A 141 -8.19 5.14 -18.46
C ILE A 141 -7.89 5.77 -17.10
N TYR A 142 -7.92 7.09 -17.03
CA TYR A 142 -7.60 7.84 -15.83
C TYR A 142 -8.74 7.83 -14.79
N ASP A 143 -9.99 7.83 -15.24
CA ASP A 143 -11.13 7.66 -14.32
C ASP A 143 -11.21 6.22 -13.80
N MET A 144 -10.86 5.22 -14.63
CA MET A 144 -10.82 3.82 -14.22
C MET A 144 -9.68 3.53 -13.23
N ALA A 145 -8.55 4.26 -13.32
CA ALA A 145 -7.41 4.08 -12.44
C ALA A 145 -7.56 4.85 -11.12
N GLY A 146 -8.35 5.92 -11.08
CA GLY A 146 -8.41 6.86 -9.96
C GLY A 146 -9.13 6.34 -8.71
N ASP A 147 -10.11 5.45 -8.85
CA ASP A 147 -10.94 4.99 -7.73
C ASP A 147 -10.33 3.81 -6.94
N ASP A 148 -9.39 3.09 -7.52
CA ASP A 148 -8.81 1.87 -6.95
C ASP A 148 -7.39 2.07 -6.35
N PHE A 149 -6.83 3.29 -6.39
CA PHE A 149 -5.55 3.59 -5.77
C PHE A 149 -5.69 3.83 -4.27
N ASP A 150 -4.80 3.22 -3.52
CA ASP A 150 -4.65 3.47 -2.09
C ASP A 150 -4.23 4.95 -1.89
N MET A 151 -5.15 5.77 -1.39
CA MET A 151 -4.96 7.22 -1.18
C MET A 151 -3.82 7.52 -0.20
N ASP A 152 -3.36 6.55 0.58
CA ASP A 152 -2.23 6.66 1.50
C ASP A 152 -0.87 6.44 0.80
N ASP A 153 -0.85 6.09 -0.49
CA ASP A 153 0.40 6.00 -1.23
C ASP A 153 0.91 7.43 -1.54
N GLU A 154 2.11 7.78 -1.05
CA GLU A 154 2.78 9.06 -1.33
C GLU A 154 2.87 9.39 -2.83
N ASN A 155 2.60 8.41 -3.69
CA ASN A 155 2.62 8.54 -5.14
C ASN A 155 1.27 8.92 -5.76
N THR A 156 0.19 9.03 -4.97
CA THR A 156 -1.16 9.38 -5.46
C THR A 156 -1.18 10.75 -6.17
N ASP A 157 -0.31 11.67 -5.74
CA ASP A 157 -0.17 12.99 -6.35
C ASP A 157 0.22 12.93 -7.84
N PHE A 158 0.97 11.88 -8.27
CA PHE A 158 1.35 11.72 -9.67
C PHE A 158 0.17 11.38 -10.57
N PHE A 159 -0.87 10.72 -10.04
CA PHE A 159 -2.09 10.38 -10.77
C PHE A 159 -3.07 11.55 -10.81
N THR A 160 -2.98 12.47 -9.84
CA THR A 160 -3.90 13.61 -9.71
C THR A 160 -3.36 14.90 -10.33
N VAL A 161 -2.04 15.03 -10.49
CA VAL A 161 -1.39 16.23 -11.04
C VAL A 161 -1.38 16.19 -12.56
N GLY A 162 -2.12 17.11 -13.19
CA GLY A 162 -2.14 17.38 -14.62
C GLY A 162 -3.50 17.15 -15.28
N LYS A 163 -3.71 17.76 -16.47
CA LYS A 163 -4.92 17.57 -17.26
C LYS A 163 -5.00 16.12 -17.75
N LYS A 164 -6.05 15.42 -17.36
CA LYS A 164 -6.42 14.13 -17.94
C LYS A 164 -6.80 14.36 -19.41
N VAL A 165 -6.04 13.80 -20.33
CA VAL A 165 -6.32 13.90 -21.76
C VAL A 165 -6.94 12.58 -22.21
N LYS A 166 -8.19 12.65 -22.65
CA LYS A 166 -8.87 11.51 -23.28
C LYS A 166 -8.21 11.25 -24.63
N ILE A 167 -7.75 10.04 -24.85
CA ILE A 167 -7.18 9.61 -26.11
C ILE A 167 -8.26 8.82 -26.87
N ASP A 168 -8.53 9.23 -28.11
CA ASP A 168 -9.46 8.54 -28.99
C ASP A 168 -8.80 7.26 -29.54
N LEU A 169 -9.46 6.13 -29.38
CA LEU A 169 -8.97 4.84 -29.93
C LEU A 169 -8.80 4.86 -31.45
N ALA A 170 -9.55 5.72 -32.16
CA ALA A 170 -9.37 5.91 -33.62
C ALA A 170 -7.99 6.52 -33.98
N ASP A 171 -7.35 7.21 -33.04
CA ASP A 171 -6.04 7.82 -33.21
C ASP A 171 -4.88 6.92 -32.75
N MET A 172 -5.16 5.65 -32.38
CA MET A 172 -4.21 4.71 -31.78
C MET A 172 -4.06 3.42 -32.57
N ASP A 173 -2.89 2.79 -32.45
CA ASP A 173 -2.69 1.37 -32.77
C ASP A 173 -3.24 0.50 -31.60
N TRP A 174 -4.55 0.53 -31.44
CA TRP A 174 -5.22 -0.21 -30.39
C TRP A 174 -5.06 -1.73 -30.51
N LYS A 175 -4.75 -2.26 -31.73
CA LYS A 175 -4.52 -3.71 -31.94
C LYS A 175 -3.24 -4.16 -31.26
N SER A 176 -2.15 -3.45 -31.50
CA SER A 176 -0.88 -3.72 -30.83
C SER A 176 -1.00 -3.51 -29.33
N TRP A 177 -1.69 -2.43 -28.90
CA TRP A 177 -1.92 -2.17 -27.48
C TRP A 177 -2.71 -3.29 -26.80
N ARG A 178 -3.82 -3.73 -27.39
CA ARG A 178 -4.60 -4.87 -26.89
C ARG A 178 -3.75 -6.15 -26.76
N THR A 179 -2.84 -6.40 -27.68
CA THR A 179 -1.95 -7.55 -27.62
C THR A 179 -1.00 -7.50 -26.43
N GLU A 180 -0.42 -6.34 -26.16
CA GLU A 180 0.45 -6.16 -25.01
C GLU A 180 -0.33 -6.18 -23.68
N LEU A 181 -1.53 -5.58 -23.64
CA LEU A 181 -2.42 -5.66 -22.48
C LEU A 181 -2.77 -7.11 -22.11
N ARG A 182 -3.02 -7.97 -23.10
CA ARG A 182 -3.29 -9.40 -22.87
C ARG A 182 -2.08 -10.12 -22.27
N LYS A 183 -0.88 -9.82 -22.72
CA LYS A 183 0.36 -10.38 -22.13
C LYS A 183 0.50 -9.96 -20.66
N ASP A 184 0.31 -8.67 -20.36
CA ASP A 184 0.34 -8.19 -18.98
C ASP A 184 -0.75 -8.87 -18.12
N ALA A 185 -1.96 -9.07 -18.67
CA ALA A 185 -3.04 -9.78 -17.98
C ALA A 185 -2.69 -11.23 -17.65
N GLU A 186 -2.06 -11.96 -18.57
CA GLU A 186 -1.60 -13.34 -18.37
C GLU A 186 -0.53 -13.42 -17.27
N ILE A 187 0.42 -12.49 -17.24
CA ILE A 187 1.45 -12.42 -16.20
C ILE A 187 0.83 -12.11 -14.84
N LEU A 188 -0.12 -11.15 -14.76
CA LEU A 188 -0.83 -10.82 -13.54
C LEU A 188 -1.67 -12.00 -13.02
N GLU A 189 -2.28 -12.77 -13.90
CA GLU A 189 -3.01 -13.98 -13.54
C GLU A 189 -2.09 -15.06 -12.97
N LEU A 190 -0.94 -15.29 -13.62
CA LEU A 190 0.10 -16.17 -13.11
C LEU A 190 0.58 -15.73 -11.72
N LEU A 191 0.94 -14.45 -11.54
CA LEU A 191 1.36 -13.90 -10.24
C LEU A 191 0.29 -14.08 -9.16
N THR A 192 -0.98 -13.84 -9.52
CA THR A 192 -2.12 -14.04 -8.60
C THR A 192 -2.24 -15.50 -8.20
N PHE A 193 -2.12 -16.42 -9.16
CA PHE A 193 -2.14 -17.87 -8.90
C PHE A 193 -0.97 -18.30 -8.01
N MET A 194 0.22 -17.77 -8.27
CA MET A 194 1.42 -18.07 -7.49
C MET A 194 1.26 -17.79 -5.99
N VAL A 195 0.53 -16.75 -5.62
CA VAL A 195 0.36 -16.33 -4.21
C VAL A 195 -1.01 -16.68 -3.64
N ALA A 196 -1.88 -17.35 -4.40
CA ALA A 196 -3.27 -17.61 -4.02
C ALA A 196 -3.41 -18.45 -2.73
N ASP A 197 -2.53 -19.41 -2.55
CA ASP A 197 -2.57 -20.33 -1.40
C ASP A 197 -1.92 -19.77 -0.14
N ILE A 198 -1.31 -18.58 -0.21
CA ILE A 198 -0.70 -17.94 0.95
C ILE A 198 -1.79 -17.25 1.77
N THR A 199 -2.43 -18.03 2.61
CA THR A 199 -3.42 -17.54 3.59
C THR A 199 -2.70 -16.95 4.82
N PRO A 200 -3.41 -16.28 5.75
CA PRO A 200 -2.81 -15.78 6.99
C PRO A 200 -2.06 -16.83 7.79
N GLN A 201 -2.46 -18.11 7.71
CA GLN A 201 -1.79 -19.24 8.39
C GLN A 201 -0.43 -19.54 7.75
N HIS A 202 -0.28 -19.30 6.46
CA HIS A 202 0.92 -19.57 5.68
C HIS A 202 1.75 -18.31 5.38
N ASP A 203 1.30 -17.14 5.85
CA ASP A 203 2.05 -15.87 5.81
C ASP A 203 3.09 -15.87 6.93
N THR A 204 4.33 -16.27 6.61
CA THR A 204 5.39 -16.38 7.61
C THR A 204 5.71 -15.06 8.28
N LYS A 205 5.53 -13.93 7.58
CA LYS A 205 5.74 -12.60 8.16
C LYS A 205 4.70 -12.28 9.23
N LEU A 206 3.44 -12.63 9.00
CA LEU A 206 2.38 -12.51 10.00
C LEU A 206 2.61 -13.46 11.17
N GLN A 207 3.04 -14.71 10.92
CA GLN A 207 3.33 -15.67 11.97
C GLN A 207 4.50 -15.22 12.84
N GLU A 208 5.56 -14.69 12.26
CA GLU A 208 6.68 -14.08 12.98
C GLU A 208 6.24 -12.89 13.84
N LEU A 209 5.34 -12.05 13.30
CA LEU A 209 4.76 -10.95 14.07
C LEU A 209 3.99 -11.45 15.30
N PHE A 210 3.23 -12.56 15.19
CA PHE A 210 2.54 -13.15 16.34
C PHE A 210 3.52 -13.63 17.41
N GLN A 211 4.66 -14.21 17.03
CA GLN A 211 5.70 -14.60 17.96
C GLN A 211 6.32 -13.40 18.68
N LEU A 212 6.70 -12.38 17.93
CA LEU A 212 7.25 -11.13 18.49
C LEU A 212 6.26 -10.41 19.43
N LEU A 213 4.97 -10.40 19.08
CA LEU A 213 3.92 -9.86 19.95
C LEU A 213 3.77 -10.67 21.23
N SER A 214 3.80 -12.00 21.13
CA SER A 214 3.74 -12.87 22.31
C SER A 214 4.90 -12.61 23.25
N GLU A 215 6.12 -12.61 22.73
CA GLU A 215 7.32 -12.34 23.51
C GLU A 215 7.27 -10.95 24.18
N LYS A 216 6.88 -9.93 23.44
CA LYS A 216 6.76 -8.56 23.97
C LYS A 216 5.69 -8.43 25.06
N ILE A 217 4.59 -9.17 24.97
CA ILE A 217 3.48 -9.12 25.93
C ILE A 217 3.82 -9.94 27.17
N GLU A 218 4.40 -11.11 27.02
CA GLU A 218 4.75 -12.05 28.10
C GLU A 218 6.01 -11.60 28.83
N HIS A 219 7.01 -11.06 28.12
CA HIS A 219 8.30 -10.62 28.65
C HIS A 219 8.60 -9.15 28.27
N PRO A 220 7.83 -8.19 28.82
CA PRO A 220 8.01 -6.79 28.46
C PRO A 220 9.37 -6.25 28.95
N ILE A 221 10.11 -5.57 28.05
CA ILE A 221 11.40 -4.92 28.34
C ILE A 221 11.29 -3.93 29.50
N ASN A 222 10.21 -3.18 29.53
CA ASN A 222 9.89 -2.25 30.62
C ASN A 222 8.71 -2.84 31.40
N ALA A 223 8.88 -3.06 32.69
CA ALA A 223 7.89 -3.70 33.55
C ALA A 223 6.49 -3.10 33.40
N GLY A 224 5.49 -3.95 33.19
CA GLY A 224 4.10 -3.57 32.99
C GLY A 224 3.78 -2.94 31.64
N ASN A 225 4.75 -2.67 30.77
CA ASN A 225 4.51 -2.07 29.47
C ASN A 225 4.29 -3.12 28.36
N ARG A 226 3.03 -3.48 28.16
CA ARG A 226 2.57 -4.44 27.13
C ARG A 226 2.16 -3.76 25.81
N LYS A 227 2.32 -2.45 25.70
CA LYS A 227 1.90 -1.66 24.54
C LYS A 227 2.83 -1.86 23.35
N VAL A 228 2.24 -1.96 22.16
CA VAL A 228 2.96 -2.12 20.90
C VAL A 228 2.40 -1.12 19.88
N LEU A 229 3.29 -0.55 19.08
CA LEU A 229 2.96 0.23 17.89
C LEU A 229 3.49 -0.52 16.67
N ILE A 230 2.62 -0.72 15.70
CA ILE A 230 2.98 -1.31 14.40
C ILE A 230 2.75 -0.25 13.34
N PHE A 231 3.75 -0.02 12.50
CA PHE A 231 3.67 0.92 11.39
C PHE A 231 3.75 0.16 10.06
N SER A 232 2.93 0.57 9.13
CA SER A 232 2.97 0.11 7.74
C SER A 232 2.95 1.31 6.80
N ALA A 233 3.61 1.19 5.65
CA ALA A 233 3.56 2.18 4.58
C ALA A 233 2.24 2.12 3.79
N PHE A 234 1.49 1.01 3.91
CA PHE A 234 0.26 0.77 3.13
C PHE A 234 -0.92 0.53 4.06
N SER A 235 -2.04 1.19 3.77
CA SER A 235 -3.31 1.02 4.50
C SER A 235 -3.84 -0.41 4.37
N ASP A 236 -3.78 -1.02 3.18
CA ASP A 236 -4.16 -2.42 2.95
C ASP A 236 -3.44 -3.38 3.94
N THR A 237 -2.13 -3.15 4.16
CA THR A 237 -1.37 -3.94 5.13
C THR A 237 -1.80 -3.63 6.56
N ALA A 238 -2.05 -2.37 6.90
CA ALA A 238 -2.50 -1.99 8.25
C ALA A 238 -3.85 -2.62 8.59
N GLU A 239 -4.80 -2.62 7.66
CA GLU A 239 -6.11 -3.28 7.80
C GLU A 239 -5.97 -4.80 7.93
N TYR A 240 -5.17 -5.43 7.07
CA TYR A 240 -4.87 -6.86 7.16
C TYR A 240 -4.28 -7.25 8.51
N LEU A 241 -3.32 -6.46 9.01
CA LEU A 241 -2.73 -6.68 10.32
C LEU A 241 -3.75 -6.48 11.44
N PHE A 242 -4.60 -5.46 11.34
CA PHE A 242 -5.65 -5.24 12.33
C PHE A 242 -6.61 -6.44 12.42
N ASP A 243 -7.09 -6.96 11.29
CA ASP A 243 -8.04 -8.06 11.27
C ASP A 243 -7.44 -9.34 11.88
N ASN A 244 -6.17 -9.64 11.61
CA ASN A 244 -5.52 -10.84 12.10
C ASN A 244 -4.96 -10.69 13.53
N VAL A 245 -4.26 -9.58 13.81
CA VAL A 245 -3.65 -9.33 15.12
C VAL A 245 -4.71 -9.07 16.19
N SER A 246 -5.81 -8.38 15.87
CA SER A 246 -6.86 -8.08 16.85
C SER A 246 -7.51 -9.35 17.39
N ALA A 247 -7.80 -10.31 16.51
CA ALA A 247 -8.34 -11.60 16.90
C ALA A 247 -7.36 -12.36 17.81
N PHE A 248 -6.09 -12.44 17.40
CA PHE A 248 -5.03 -13.13 18.12
C PHE A 248 -4.81 -12.55 19.53
N VAL A 249 -4.58 -11.24 19.65
CA VAL A 249 -4.28 -10.63 20.95
C VAL A 249 -5.49 -10.56 21.87
N LYS A 250 -6.70 -10.47 21.31
CA LYS A 250 -7.94 -10.49 22.09
C LYS A 250 -8.19 -11.87 22.69
N GLN A 251 -8.02 -12.92 21.89
CA GLN A 251 -8.26 -14.29 22.35
C GLN A 251 -7.21 -14.75 23.36
N LYS A 252 -5.92 -14.47 23.08
CA LYS A 252 -4.81 -14.99 23.90
C LYS A 252 -4.56 -14.13 25.15
N TYR A 253 -4.70 -12.82 25.07
CA TYR A 253 -4.26 -11.89 26.12
C TYR A 253 -5.36 -10.96 26.64
N GLY A 254 -6.56 -10.96 26.07
CA GLY A 254 -7.63 -10.05 26.43
C GLY A 254 -7.38 -8.58 26.07
N LEU A 255 -6.33 -8.28 25.28
CA LEU A 255 -5.93 -6.93 24.92
C LEU A 255 -6.81 -6.37 23.80
N ASN A 256 -6.91 -5.04 23.76
CA ASN A 256 -7.59 -4.33 22.69
C ASN A 256 -6.58 -3.74 21.70
N THR A 257 -7.05 -3.59 20.46
CA THR A 257 -6.28 -3.03 19.34
C THR A 257 -7.05 -1.90 18.69
N ALA A 258 -6.32 -1.05 17.99
CA ALA A 258 -6.89 -0.03 17.11
C ALA A 258 -6.02 0.12 15.88
N VAL A 259 -6.63 0.45 14.73
CA VAL A 259 -5.97 0.83 13.49
C VAL A 259 -6.41 2.25 13.12
N ILE A 260 -5.45 3.04 12.65
CA ILE A 260 -5.66 4.37 12.08
C ILE A 260 -4.91 4.42 10.76
N THR A 261 -5.62 4.76 9.69
CA THR A 261 -5.07 5.01 8.36
C THR A 261 -5.46 6.42 7.92
N GLY A 262 -4.86 6.94 6.86
CA GLY A 262 -5.21 8.26 6.31
C GLY A 262 -6.53 8.26 5.55
N SER A 263 -6.90 7.10 4.99
CA SER A 263 -8.00 6.94 4.03
C SER A 263 -9.32 6.49 4.64
N ILE A 264 -9.31 5.88 5.83
CA ILE A 264 -10.49 5.24 6.44
C ILE A 264 -10.66 5.69 7.89
N ASP A 265 -11.92 5.77 8.34
CA ASP A 265 -12.23 5.98 9.77
C ASP A 265 -11.54 4.91 10.62
N GLY A 266 -10.92 5.34 11.71
CA GLY A 266 -10.23 4.43 12.63
C GLY A 266 -11.14 3.33 13.15
N ARG A 267 -10.59 2.12 13.31
CA ARG A 267 -11.27 0.92 13.85
C ARG A 267 -10.65 0.50 15.17
N THR A 268 -11.43 -0.08 16.06
CA THR A 268 -10.94 -0.61 17.35
C THR A 268 -11.79 -1.76 17.85
N THR A 269 -11.19 -2.63 18.66
CA THR A 269 -11.89 -3.72 19.36
C THR A 269 -12.56 -3.26 20.67
N ILE A 270 -12.41 -1.99 21.08
CA ILE A 270 -13.08 -1.43 22.26
C ILE A 270 -14.51 -1.07 21.88
N LYS A 271 -15.50 -1.74 22.50
CA LYS A 271 -16.92 -1.52 22.24
C LYS A 271 -17.34 -0.09 22.61
N GLY A 272 -18.10 0.57 21.70
CA GLY A 272 -18.64 1.91 21.93
C GLY A 272 -17.60 3.04 21.91
N PHE A 273 -16.35 2.75 21.56
CA PHE A 273 -15.28 3.74 21.49
C PHE A 273 -15.14 4.31 20.08
N LYS A 274 -15.12 5.63 19.95
CA LYS A 274 -14.88 6.31 18.67
C LYS A 274 -13.38 6.36 18.37
N ALA A 275 -12.93 5.58 17.41
CA ALA A 275 -11.50 5.40 17.09
C ALA A 275 -10.93 6.57 16.25
N THR A 276 -11.06 7.81 16.72
CA THR A 276 -10.32 8.93 16.13
C THR A 276 -8.85 8.86 16.55
N LEU A 277 -7.95 9.39 15.73
CA LEU A 277 -6.51 9.43 16.06
C LEU A 277 -6.26 9.99 17.47
N ASN A 278 -6.90 11.10 17.82
CA ASN A 278 -6.71 11.71 19.15
C ASN A 278 -7.22 10.82 20.30
N ASN A 279 -8.36 10.16 20.11
CA ASN A 279 -8.91 9.26 21.12
C ASN A 279 -8.02 8.03 21.32
N VAL A 280 -7.59 7.41 20.22
CA VAL A 280 -6.69 6.24 20.25
C VAL A 280 -5.36 6.60 20.91
N LEU A 281 -4.74 7.74 20.54
CA LEU A 281 -3.50 8.20 21.16
C LEU A 281 -3.69 8.52 22.66
N THR A 282 -4.85 9.04 23.05
CA THR A 282 -5.16 9.32 24.46
C THR A 282 -5.27 8.03 25.27
N CYS A 283 -5.96 6.99 24.77
CA CYS A 283 -6.01 5.68 25.40
C CYS A 283 -4.65 4.98 25.43
N PHE A 284 -3.89 5.08 24.34
CA PHE A 284 -2.57 4.45 24.25
C PHE A 284 -1.56 5.08 25.20
N SER A 285 -1.59 6.42 25.38
CA SER A 285 -0.63 7.16 26.21
C SER A 285 -1.31 8.29 27.02
N PRO A 286 -2.16 7.97 28.00
CA PRO A 286 -2.94 8.97 28.73
C PRO A 286 -2.07 9.95 29.50
N ARG A 287 -0.91 9.52 30.02
CA ARG A 287 0.04 10.40 30.72
C ARG A 287 0.62 11.49 29.82
N SER A 288 0.96 11.17 28.58
CA SER A 288 1.49 12.15 27.62
C SER A 288 0.44 13.14 27.13
N LYS A 289 -0.83 12.90 27.42
CA LYS A 289 -1.98 13.73 27.06
C LYS A 289 -2.60 14.42 28.28
N ASP A 290 -1.94 14.37 29.44
CA ASP A 290 -2.42 14.90 30.74
C ASP A 290 -3.82 14.38 31.13
N LYS A 291 -4.16 13.16 30.72
CA LYS A 291 -5.47 12.53 30.95
C LYS A 291 -5.41 11.24 31.78
N ALA A 292 -4.29 10.97 32.42
CA ALA A 292 -4.11 9.76 33.24
C ALA A 292 -5.13 9.67 34.39
N ALA A 293 -5.57 10.81 34.93
CA ALA A 293 -6.59 10.86 35.98
C ALA A 293 -8.02 10.56 35.46
N LEU A 294 -8.27 10.81 34.18
CA LEU A 294 -9.58 10.60 33.53
C LEU A 294 -9.72 9.21 32.90
N MET A 295 -8.60 8.57 32.65
CA MET A 295 -8.50 7.22 32.03
C MET A 295 -7.51 6.41 32.88
N PRO A 296 -7.87 5.99 34.09
CA PRO A 296 -7.07 5.01 34.83
C PRO A 296 -7.02 3.72 34.04
N ASP A 297 -5.88 3.00 34.08
CA ASP A 297 -5.51 1.83 33.28
C ASP A 297 -6.60 0.77 33.15
#